data_b2904e0c9eb0c156b0efb443a29200b6
#
_entry.id   b2904e0c9eb0c156b0efb443a29200b6
#
_cell.length_a   1.000
_cell.length_b   1.000
_cell.length_c   1.000
_cell.angle_alpha   90.00
_cell.angle_beta   90.00
_cell.angle_gamma   90.00
#
_symmetry.space_group_name_H-M   'P 1'
#
loop_
_entity.id
_entity.type
_entity.pdbx_description
1 polymer ?
#
loop_
_entity_poly.entity_id
_entity_poly.type
_entity_poly.pdbx_seq_one_letter_code
_entity_poly.pdbx_strand_id
1 'polypeptide(L)'
;RRVLFRSKQLLQLLNERARVAEQVGEIKRAEGTPFFRPDRVAQVIEKIRSANPGPLKAEHVSAIWREIMSACLALESPQRVAGLGPVGTFCEQAALEYFGGAADMIYCANFDEVFHATASGSAQFGVVGVENMTEGVVTRSLDLFLHTPCHVVGEVSLLIRHNLMRKDPSMHGIEAVLAHPQALAHCQNWLNKHLPDVERRAVSSNAEGSRDRKS
;
A
#
# COMPACT_ATOMS: atom_id res chain seq x y z
N ARG A 1 23.29 -24.01 11.50
CA ARG A 1 22.42 -25.21 11.56
C ARG A 1 21.17 -25.02 12.45
N ARG A 2 21.30 -24.51 13.69
CA ARG A 2 20.14 -24.30 14.61
C ARG A 2 19.10 -23.35 14.03
N VAL A 3 19.49 -22.22 13.43
CA VAL A 3 18.57 -21.24 12.83
C VAL A 3 17.78 -21.87 11.69
N LEU A 4 18.43 -22.60 10.77
CA LEU A 4 17.75 -23.27 9.67
C LEU A 4 16.75 -24.33 10.15
N PHE A 5 17.10 -25.06 11.21
CA PHE A 5 16.16 -26.03 11.82
C PHE A 5 14.91 -25.33 12.33
N ARG A 6 15.03 -24.20 13.04
CA ARG A 6 13.90 -23.40 13.52
C ARG A 6 13.07 -22.80 12.37
N SER A 7 13.73 -22.37 11.28
CA SER A 7 13.03 -21.88 10.09
C SER A 7 12.17 -22.98 9.44
N LYS A 8 12.65 -24.24 9.40
CA LYS A 8 11.83 -25.37 8.91
C LYS A 8 10.63 -25.66 9.79
N GLN A 9 10.79 -25.60 11.12
CA GLN A 9 9.67 -25.74 12.05
C GLN A 9 8.63 -24.62 11.88
N LEU A 10 9.10 -23.37 11.73
CA LEU A 10 8.23 -22.24 11.47
C LEU A 10 7.46 -22.42 10.16
N LEU A 11 8.13 -22.85 9.07
CA LEU A 11 7.48 -23.11 7.79
C LEU A 11 6.38 -24.19 7.92
N GLN A 12 6.63 -25.25 8.68
CA GLN A 12 5.62 -26.29 8.94
C GLN A 12 4.39 -25.70 9.62
N LEU A 13 4.55 -24.93 10.70
CA LEU A 13 3.45 -24.27 11.43
C LEU A 13 2.70 -23.28 10.55
N LEU A 14 3.39 -22.53 9.69
CA LEU A 14 2.76 -21.62 8.73
C LEU A 14 1.89 -22.39 7.72
N ASN A 15 2.36 -23.53 7.21
CA ASN A 15 1.57 -24.36 6.29
C ASN A 15 0.36 -25.02 7.00
N GLU A 16 0.50 -25.43 8.25
CA GLU A 16 -0.62 -25.94 9.04
C GLU A 16 -1.68 -24.84 9.22
N ARG A 17 -1.27 -23.63 9.58
CA ARG A 17 -2.15 -22.46 9.66
C ARG A 17 -2.83 -22.14 8.32
N ALA A 18 -2.10 -22.23 7.22
CA ALA A 18 -2.62 -21.98 5.88
C ALA A 18 -3.74 -22.97 5.52
N ARG A 19 -3.57 -24.28 5.80
CA ARG A 19 -4.62 -25.29 5.57
C ARG A 19 -5.88 -25.01 6.38
N VAL A 20 -5.72 -24.58 7.64
CA VAL A 20 -6.89 -24.17 8.46
C VAL A 20 -7.58 -22.95 7.86
N ALA A 21 -6.83 -21.98 7.31
CA ALA A 21 -7.42 -20.82 6.63
C ALA A 21 -8.21 -21.25 5.38
N GLU A 22 -7.68 -22.16 4.54
CA GLU A 22 -8.42 -22.72 3.39
C GLU A 22 -9.75 -23.33 3.82
N GLN A 23 -9.78 -24.16 4.87
CA GLN A 23 -11.00 -24.76 5.41
C GLN A 23 -12.00 -23.70 5.91
N VAL A 24 -11.53 -22.66 6.60
CA VAL A 24 -12.37 -21.53 7.00
C VAL A 24 -12.92 -20.79 5.77
N GLY A 25 -12.11 -20.64 4.72
CA GLY A 25 -12.55 -20.06 3.45
C GLY A 25 -13.69 -20.84 2.80
N GLU A 26 -13.65 -22.17 2.82
CA GLU A 26 -14.73 -23.03 2.32
C GLU A 26 -16.04 -22.82 3.10
N ILE A 27 -15.95 -22.73 4.42
CA ILE A 27 -17.11 -22.47 5.28
C ILE A 27 -17.71 -21.09 4.99
N LYS A 28 -16.87 -20.04 4.95
CA LYS A 28 -17.30 -18.67 4.64
C LYS A 28 -17.99 -18.59 3.27
N ARG A 29 -17.46 -19.31 2.27
CA ARG A 29 -18.06 -19.37 0.93
C ARG A 29 -19.45 -20.02 0.97
N ALA A 30 -19.61 -21.08 1.73
CA ALA A 30 -20.89 -21.76 1.89
C ALA A 30 -21.93 -20.89 2.64
N GLU A 31 -21.47 -20.10 3.62
CA GLU A 31 -22.32 -19.22 4.43
C GLU A 31 -22.54 -17.82 3.81
N GLY A 32 -21.84 -17.47 2.74
CA GLY A 32 -21.88 -16.14 2.12
C GLY A 32 -21.31 -15.03 3.01
N THR A 33 -20.43 -15.36 3.96
CA THR A 33 -19.84 -14.39 4.88
C THR A 33 -18.60 -13.71 4.26
N PRO A 34 -18.31 -12.44 4.61
CA PRO A 34 -17.15 -11.72 4.07
C PRO A 34 -15.82 -12.41 4.39
N PHE A 35 -14.96 -12.58 3.38
CA PHE A 35 -13.63 -13.15 3.56
C PHE A 35 -12.71 -12.21 4.34
N PHE A 36 -12.63 -10.95 3.93
CA PHE A 36 -11.79 -9.94 4.57
C PHE A 36 -12.56 -9.17 5.64
N ARG A 37 -12.02 -9.20 6.84
CA ARG A 37 -12.55 -8.49 8.02
C ARG A 37 -11.42 -7.71 8.68
N PRO A 38 -11.29 -6.39 8.39
CA PRO A 38 -10.22 -5.55 8.93
C PRO A 38 -10.15 -5.55 10.45
N ASP A 39 -11.31 -5.50 11.11
CA ASP A 39 -11.46 -5.58 12.55
C ASP A 39 -10.83 -6.86 13.13
N ARG A 40 -11.06 -7.99 12.46
CA ARG A 40 -10.51 -9.29 12.89
C ARG A 40 -9.00 -9.35 12.68
N VAL A 41 -8.51 -8.82 11.55
CA VAL A 41 -7.06 -8.73 11.26
C VAL A 41 -6.37 -7.93 12.36
N ALA A 42 -6.89 -6.74 12.68
CA ALA A 42 -6.34 -5.88 13.73
C ALA A 42 -6.33 -6.57 15.11
N GLN A 43 -7.42 -7.26 15.49
CA GLN A 43 -7.51 -8.01 16.74
C GLN A 43 -6.48 -9.13 16.83
N VAL A 44 -6.26 -9.88 15.75
CA VAL A 44 -5.28 -10.97 15.75
C VAL A 44 -3.87 -10.43 15.88
N ILE A 45 -3.51 -9.39 15.12
CA ILE A 45 -2.20 -8.75 15.20
C ILE A 45 -1.95 -8.22 16.62
N GLU A 46 -2.93 -7.56 17.23
CA GLU A 46 -2.81 -7.05 18.60
C GLU A 46 -2.62 -8.17 19.63
N LYS A 47 -3.36 -9.27 19.54
CA LYS A 47 -3.18 -10.42 20.42
C LYS A 47 -1.77 -11.02 20.33
N ILE A 48 -1.26 -11.16 19.11
CA ILE A 48 0.08 -11.72 18.90
C ILE A 48 1.16 -10.75 19.40
N ARG A 49 0.98 -9.45 19.12
CA ARG A 49 1.88 -8.40 19.59
C ARG A 49 1.97 -8.39 21.13
N SER A 50 0.83 -8.46 21.81
CA SER A 50 0.74 -8.47 23.26
C SER A 50 1.28 -9.76 23.89
N ALA A 51 1.20 -10.88 23.18
CA ALA A 51 1.74 -12.17 23.63
C ALA A 51 3.25 -12.34 23.35
N ASN A 52 3.91 -11.37 22.70
CA ASN A 52 5.32 -11.47 22.35
C ASN A 52 6.22 -11.22 23.56
N PRO A 53 7.02 -12.20 24.02
CA PRO A 53 7.94 -12.03 25.15
C PRO A 53 9.29 -11.39 24.75
N GLY A 54 9.47 -10.98 23.46
CA GLY A 54 10.74 -10.53 22.90
C GLY A 54 11.59 -11.71 22.40
N PRO A 55 12.74 -11.48 21.75
CA PRO A 55 13.44 -10.20 21.52
C PRO A 55 12.94 -9.42 20.28
N LEU A 56 11.93 -9.90 19.55
CA LEU A 56 11.40 -9.17 18.41
C LEU A 56 10.66 -7.92 18.87
N LYS A 57 10.89 -6.78 18.19
CA LYS A 57 10.15 -5.56 18.46
C LYS A 57 8.69 -5.72 18.00
N ALA A 58 7.76 -5.05 18.70
CA ALA A 58 6.34 -5.10 18.44
C ALA A 58 5.97 -4.74 16.99
N GLU A 59 6.64 -3.73 16.42
CA GLU A 59 6.48 -3.31 15.03
C GLU A 59 6.83 -4.42 14.03
N HIS A 60 7.92 -5.16 14.27
CA HIS A 60 8.33 -6.29 13.42
C HIS A 60 7.36 -7.46 13.54
N VAL A 61 6.88 -7.75 14.75
CA VAL A 61 5.83 -8.77 14.96
C VAL A 61 4.57 -8.42 14.16
N SER A 62 4.11 -7.17 14.24
CA SER A 62 2.94 -6.70 13.49
C SER A 62 3.11 -6.85 11.98
N ALA A 63 4.27 -6.47 11.44
CA ALA A 63 4.58 -6.58 10.02
C ALA A 63 4.59 -8.05 9.55
N ILE A 64 5.27 -8.93 10.27
CA ILE A 64 5.34 -10.37 9.96
C ILE A 64 3.93 -10.98 9.96
N TRP A 65 3.13 -10.70 11.00
CA TRP A 65 1.77 -11.27 11.08
C TRP A 65 0.82 -10.73 10.02
N ARG A 66 0.97 -9.47 9.61
CA ARG A 66 0.21 -8.92 8.49
C ARG A 66 0.46 -9.71 7.21
N GLU A 67 1.73 -10.01 6.88
CA GLU A 67 2.08 -10.79 5.70
C GLU A 67 1.60 -12.25 5.78
N ILE A 68 1.73 -12.89 6.94
CA ILE A 68 1.19 -14.24 7.16
C ILE A 68 -0.33 -14.27 6.96
N MET A 69 -1.04 -13.28 7.49
CA MET A 69 -2.50 -13.19 7.34
C MET A 69 -2.90 -12.88 5.90
N SER A 70 -2.20 -11.98 5.23
CA SER A 70 -2.42 -11.64 3.82
C SER A 70 -2.25 -12.88 2.93
N ALA A 71 -1.15 -13.62 3.09
CA ALA A 71 -0.90 -14.84 2.34
C ALA A 71 -1.97 -15.91 2.58
N CYS A 72 -2.41 -16.11 3.83
CA CYS A 72 -3.48 -17.08 4.14
C CYS A 72 -4.84 -16.63 3.60
N LEU A 73 -5.16 -15.33 3.65
CA LEU A 73 -6.39 -14.79 3.10
C LEU A 73 -6.46 -14.94 1.59
N ALA A 74 -5.34 -14.80 0.89
CA ALA A 74 -5.27 -15.03 -0.56
C ALA A 74 -5.60 -16.48 -0.95
N LEU A 75 -5.35 -17.46 -0.07
CA LEU A 75 -5.79 -18.85 -0.26
C LEU A 75 -7.31 -19.01 -0.05
N GLU A 76 -7.90 -18.25 0.86
CA GLU A 76 -9.36 -18.25 1.06
C GLU A 76 -10.09 -17.63 -0.14
N SER A 77 -9.64 -16.44 -0.56
CA SER A 77 -10.14 -15.68 -1.71
C SER A 77 -9.12 -14.62 -2.11
N PRO A 78 -8.69 -14.55 -3.38
CA PRO A 78 -7.81 -13.46 -3.85
C PRO A 78 -8.46 -12.10 -3.58
N GLN A 79 -7.73 -11.20 -2.93
CA GLN A 79 -8.21 -9.85 -2.61
C GLN A 79 -7.83 -8.91 -3.75
N ARG A 80 -8.77 -8.65 -4.67
CA ARG A 80 -8.58 -7.69 -5.77
C ARG A 80 -8.82 -6.27 -5.25
N VAL A 81 -7.81 -5.43 -5.36
CA VAL A 81 -7.80 -4.05 -4.84
C VAL A 81 -7.52 -3.07 -5.98
N ALA A 82 -8.49 -2.22 -6.31
CA ALA A 82 -8.30 -1.16 -7.29
C ALA A 82 -7.58 0.03 -6.64
N GLY A 83 -6.63 0.61 -7.34
CA GLY A 83 -5.91 1.79 -6.90
C GLY A 83 -5.36 2.60 -8.06
N LEU A 84 -5.05 3.88 -7.81
CA LEU A 84 -4.47 4.75 -8.83
C LEU A 84 -3.09 4.22 -9.26
N GLY A 85 -2.93 3.93 -10.56
CA GLY A 85 -1.65 3.56 -11.16
C GLY A 85 -0.72 4.75 -11.46
N PRO A 86 0.44 4.48 -12.00
CA PRO A 86 1.06 3.18 -12.23
C PRO A 86 1.60 2.52 -10.95
N VAL A 87 2.30 1.38 -11.10
CA VAL A 87 3.08 0.73 -10.03
C VAL A 87 4.03 1.74 -9.36
N GLY A 88 4.12 1.71 -8.02
CA GLY A 88 4.98 2.58 -7.22
C GLY A 88 4.28 3.87 -6.78
N THR A 89 2.95 3.95 -6.82
CA THR A 89 2.17 5.09 -6.30
C THR A 89 1.90 4.97 -4.80
N PHE A 90 1.49 6.08 -4.18
CA PHE A 90 1.07 6.08 -2.77
C PHE A 90 -0.21 5.26 -2.55
N CYS A 91 -1.11 5.17 -3.55
CA CYS A 91 -2.28 4.31 -3.46
C CYS A 91 -1.89 2.83 -3.37
N GLU A 92 -0.92 2.38 -4.16
CA GLU A 92 -0.37 1.03 -4.04
C GLU A 92 0.30 0.81 -2.68
N GLN A 93 1.12 1.75 -2.21
CA GLN A 93 1.74 1.65 -0.89
C GLN A 93 0.70 1.53 0.22
N ALA A 94 -0.36 2.34 0.17
CA ALA A 94 -1.47 2.28 1.12
C ALA A 94 -2.22 0.93 1.05
N ALA A 95 -2.46 0.42 -0.16
CA ALA A 95 -3.08 -0.88 -0.36
C ALA A 95 -2.24 -2.01 0.25
N LEU A 96 -0.94 -2.05 -0.03
CA LEU A 96 -0.02 -3.06 0.51
C LEU A 96 0.12 -2.95 2.04
N GLU A 97 0.08 -1.73 2.60
CA GLU A 97 0.11 -1.53 4.05
C GLU A 97 -1.17 -2.03 4.73
N TYR A 98 -2.32 -1.88 4.08
CA TYR A 98 -3.61 -2.28 4.65
C TYR A 98 -3.93 -3.76 4.44
N PHE A 99 -3.76 -4.26 3.21
CA PHE A 99 -4.16 -5.62 2.80
C PHE A 99 -3.00 -6.63 2.88
N GLY A 100 -1.74 -6.16 2.91
CA GLY A 100 -0.52 -6.96 2.82
C GLY A 100 -0.10 -7.29 1.39
N GLY A 101 1.06 -7.93 1.26
CA GLY A 101 1.74 -8.16 -0.03
C GLY A 101 1.06 -9.17 -0.97
N ALA A 102 0.08 -9.95 -0.49
CA ALA A 102 -0.66 -10.91 -1.33
C ALA A 102 -1.92 -10.31 -1.98
N ALA A 103 -2.16 -8.99 -1.84
CA ALA A 103 -3.25 -8.31 -2.53
C ALA A 103 -3.00 -8.25 -4.05
N ASP A 104 -4.04 -8.54 -4.83
CA ASP A 104 -4.01 -8.47 -6.30
C ASP A 104 -4.42 -7.05 -6.74
N MET A 105 -3.43 -6.25 -7.16
CA MET A 105 -3.62 -4.84 -7.49
C MET A 105 -4.15 -4.64 -8.91
N ILE A 106 -5.25 -3.89 -9.04
CA ILE A 106 -5.82 -3.39 -10.29
C ILE A 106 -5.46 -1.90 -10.41
N TYR A 107 -4.60 -1.58 -11.37
CA TYR A 107 -4.14 -0.21 -11.58
C TYR A 107 -5.09 0.55 -12.51
N CYS A 108 -5.70 1.61 -11.99
CA CYS A 108 -6.64 2.48 -12.68
C CYS A 108 -5.97 3.79 -13.09
N ALA A 109 -6.44 4.42 -14.17
CA ALA A 109 -5.90 5.68 -14.67
C ALA A 109 -6.33 6.89 -13.82
N ASN A 110 -7.49 6.81 -13.16
CA ASN A 110 -8.07 7.88 -12.35
C ASN A 110 -8.97 7.30 -11.24
N PHE A 111 -9.41 8.17 -10.32
CA PHE A 111 -10.27 7.73 -9.21
C PHE A 111 -11.67 7.27 -9.67
N ASP A 112 -12.20 7.82 -10.77
CA ASP A 112 -13.49 7.37 -11.34
C ASP A 112 -13.44 5.89 -11.69
N GLU A 113 -12.35 5.44 -12.31
CA GLU A 113 -12.14 4.02 -12.62
C GLU A 113 -11.98 3.16 -11.36
N VAL A 114 -11.33 3.67 -10.31
CA VAL A 114 -11.22 2.95 -9.02
C VAL A 114 -12.61 2.72 -8.42
N PHE A 115 -13.43 3.78 -8.36
CA PHE A 115 -14.80 3.68 -7.86
C PHE A 115 -15.67 2.77 -8.75
N HIS A 116 -15.53 2.87 -10.08
CA HIS A 116 -16.25 2.00 -11.01
C HIS A 116 -15.87 0.52 -10.84
N ALA A 117 -14.58 0.21 -10.76
CA ALA A 117 -14.10 -1.15 -10.54
C ALA A 117 -14.62 -1.75 -9.23
N THR A 118 -14.69 -0.93 -8.17
CA THR A 118 -15.21 -1.34 -6.87
C THR A 118 -16.72 -1.52 -6.90
N ALA A 119 -17.48 -0.56 -7.46
CA ALA A 119 -18.94 -0.62 -7.55
C ALA A 119 -19.44 -1.75 -8.46
N SER A 120 -18.71 -2.07 -9.55
CA SER A 120 -19.05 -3.16 -10.46
C SER A 120 -18.65 -4.56 -9.94
N GLY A 121 -17.92 -4.65 -8.82
CA GLY A 121 -17.38 -5.91 -8.29
C GLY A 121 -16.17 -6.47 -9.04
N SER A 122 -15.60 -5.72 -10.00
CA SER A 122 -14.32 -6.08 -10.64
C SER A 122 -13.17 -6.08 -9.64
N ALA A 123 -13.24 -5.20 -8.64
CA ALA A 123 -12.41 -5.22 -7.44
C ALA A 123 -13.31 -5.34 -6.20
N GLN A 124 -12.86 -6.02 -5.14
CA GLN A 124 -13.56 -6.06 -3.86
C GLN A 124 -13.38 -4.77 -3.08
N PHE A 125 -12.25 -4.11 -3.27
CA PHE A 125 -11.88 -2.89 -2.56
C PHE A 125 -11.27 -1.87 -3.52
N GLY A 126 -11.43 -0.59 -3.17
CA GLY A 126 -10.75 0.52 -3.83
C GLY A 126 -9.93 1.32 -2.82
N VAL A 127 -8.74 1.77 -3.22
CA VAL A 127 -7.89 2.66 -2.41
C VAL A 127 -7.75 3.99 -3.12
N VAL A 128 -8.21 5.05 -2.47
CA VAL A 128 -8.21 6.41 -3.00
C VAL A 128 -7.62 7.39 -1.97
N GLY A 129 -6.91 8.41 -2.46
CA GLY A 129 -6.49 9.52 -1.61
C GLY A 129 -7.70 10.39 -1.26
N VAL A 130 -7.84 10.77 0.02
CA VAL A 130 -8.92 11.66 0.49
C VAL A 130 -8.39 12.99 0.99
N GLU A 131 -7.17 13.01 1.48
CA GLU A 131 -6.53 14.22 2.00
C GLU A 131 -5.00 14.17 1.81
N ASN A 132 -4.44 15.34 1.58
CA ASN A 132 -3.00 15.57 1.55
C ASN A 132 -2.70 16.82 2.37
N MET A 133 -1.76 16.74 3.31
CA MET A 133 -1.43 17.85 4.22
C MET A 133 -1.03 19.16 3.53
N THR A 134 -0.55 19.10 2.28
CA THR A 134 -0.12 20.29 1.54
C THR A 134 -1.22 20.86 0.65
N GLU A 135 -2.02 20.03 0.01
CA GLU A 135 -3.06 20.44 -0.93
C GLU A 135 -4.47 20.38 -0.32
N GLY A 136 -4.57 19.80 0.88
CA GLY A 136 -5.83 19.60 1.57
C GLY A 136 -6.64 18.43 1.01
N VAL A 137 -7.95 18.62 0.95
CA VAL A 137 -8.92 17.58 0.60
C VAL A 137 -8.88 17.26 -0.89
N VAL A 138 -8.93 15.98 -1.23
CA VAL A 138 -9.07 15.48 -2.60
C VAL A 138 -10.56 15.49 -2.97
N THR A 139 -11.06 16.65 -3.44
CA THR A 139 -12.48 16.89 -3.72
C THR A 139 -13.10 15.80 -4.60
N ARG A 140 -12.38 15.35 -5.64
CA ARG A 140 -12.89 14.31 -6.55
C ARG A 140 -13.24 13.01 -5.84
N SER A 141 -12.43 12.56 -4.89
CA SER A 141 -12.73 11.35 -4.10
C SER A 141 -14.00 11.55 -3.25
N LEU A 142 -14.14 12.72 -2.63
CA LEU A 142 -15.35 13.01 -1.83
C LEU A 142 -16.62 13.07 -2.68
N ASP A 143 -16.56 13.72 -3.85
CA ASP A 143 -17.69 13.77 -4.80
C ASP A 143 -18.11 12.36 -5.24
N LEU A 144 -17.14 11.47 -5.53
CA LEU A 144 -17.43 10.10 -5.93
C LEU A 144 -18.09 9.29 -4.81
N PHE A 145 -17.75 9.51 -3.54
CA PHE A 145 -18.43 8.87 -2.42
C PHE A 145 -19.91 9.27 -2.32
N LEU A 146 -20.26 10.49 -2.72
CA LEU A 146 -21.67 10.96 -2.71
C LEU A 146 -22.53 10.31 -3.81
N HIS A 147 -21.88 9.84 -4.90
CA HIS A 147 -22.57 9.37 -6.11
C HIS A 147 -22.38 7.88 -6.39
N THR A 148 -21.70 7.14 -5.53
CA THR A 148 -21.48 5.70 -5.71
C THR A 148 -21.94 4.91 -4.48
N PRO A 149 -22.31 3.62 -4.63
CA PRO A 149 -22.74 2.78 -3.52
C PRO A 149 -21.55 2.22 -2.70
N CYS A 150 -20.39 2.82 -2.80
CA CYS A 150 -19.19 2.39 -2.07
C CYS A 150 -19.22 2.89 -0.63
N HIS A 151 -18.76 2.05 0.29
CA HIS A 151 -18.65 2.37 1.72
C HIS A 151 -17.20 2.39 2.16
N VAL A 152 -16.84 3.34 3.03
CA VAL A 152 -15.52 3.40 3.66
C VAL A 152 -15.43 2.27 4.69
N VAL A 153 -14.44 1.39 4.52
CA VAL A 153 -14.19 0.23 5.39
C VAL A 153 -12.91 0.35 6.21
N GLY A 154 -12.12 1.38 5.97
CA GLY A 154 -10.91 1.69 6.72
C GLY A 154 -10.15 2.88 6.15
N GLU A 155 -9.13 3.29 6.87
CA GLU A 155 -8.22 4.35 6.44
C GLU A 155 -6.75 3.96 6.67
N VAL A 156 -5.87 4.55 5.87
CA VAL A 156 -4.42 4.43 6.01
C VAL A 156 -3.82 5.84 5.92
N SER A 157 -2.93 6.16 6.86
CA SER A 157 -2.18 7.39 6.83
C SER A 157 -0.72 7.10 6.49
N LEU A 158 -0.25 7.61 5.36
CA LEU A 158 1.13 7.44 4.91
C LEU A 158 1.97 8.67 5.23
N LEU A 159 3.12 8.44 5.88
CA LEU A 159 4.12 9.48 6.04
C LEU A 159 4.94 9.61 4.74
N ILE A 160 4.61 10.60 3.92
CA ILE A 160 5.30 10.85 2.66
C ILE A 160 6.61 11.59 2.92
N ARG A 161 7.74 10.97 2.55
CA ARG A 161 9.07 11.57 2.58
C ARG A 161 9.66 11.54 1.18
N HIS A 162 9.85 12.73 0.60
CA HIS A 162 10.49 12.85 -0.70
C HIS A 162 12.02 12.74 -0.56
N ASN A 163 12.65 12.03 -1.48
CA ASN A 163 14.10 11.90 -1.58
C ASN A 163 14.54 12.32 -2.98
N LEU A 164 15.59 13.15 -3.04
CA LEU A 164 16.25 13.43 -4.29
C LEU A 164 17.13 12.23 -4.68
N MET A 165 16.85 11.64 -5.83
CA MET A 165 17.53 10.43 -6.31
C MET A 165 18.31 10.72 -7.57
N ARG A 166 19.57 10.29 -7.62
CA ARG A 166 20.43 10.31 -8.81
C ARG A 166 21.47 9.18 -8.74
N LYS A 167 22.15 8.93 -9.87
CA LYS A 167 23.21 7.89 -9.93
C LYS A 167 24.51 8.36 -9.25
N ASP A 168 24.86 9.64 -9.42
CA ASP A 168 26.03 10.24 -8.79
C ASP A 168 25.67 10.75 -7.39
N PRO A 169 26.43 10.45 -6.33
CA PRO A 169 26.18 10.95 -4.99
C PRO A 169 26.43 12.45 -4.81
N SER A 170 27.11 13.10 -5.77
CA SER A 170 27.39 14.54 -5.73
C SER A 170 26.15 15.38 -6.05
N MET A 171 25.99 16.53 -5.42
CA MET A 171 24.97 17.52 -5.75
C MET A 171 25.36 18.45 -6.92
N HIS A 172 26.61 18.33 -7.44
CA HIS A 172 27.08 19.15 -8.54
C HIS A 172 26.60 18.62 -9.88
N GLY A 173 26.34 19.53 -10.84
CA GLY A 173 25.98 19.17 -12.22
C GLY A 173 24.55 18.62 -12.38
N ILE A 174 23.65 18.91 -11.45
CA ILE A 174 22.23 18.65 -11.62
C ILE A 174 21.67 19.70 -12.57
N GLU A 175 21.18 19.28 -13.74
CA GLU A 175 20.59 20.16 -14.74
C GLU A 175 19.10 20.31 -14.59
N ALA A 176 18.40 19.25 -14.20
CA ALA A 176 16.96 19.25 -13.98
C ALA A 176 16.53 18.31 -12.85
N VAL A 177 15.43 18.66 -12.17
CA VAL A 177 14.72 17.80 -11.22
C VAL A 177 13.38 17.42 -11.83
N LEU A 178 13.16 16.10 -11.99
CA LEU A 178 11.94 15.53 -12.56
C LEU A 178 11.08 14.95 -11.43
N ALA A 179 9.85 15.41 -11.31
CA ALA A 179 8.86 14.82 -10.37
C ALA A 179 7.43 15.19 -10.78
N HIS A 180 6.46 14.52 -10.19
CA HIS A 180 5.06 14.93 -10.30
C HIS A 180 4.90 16.39 -9.77
N PRO A 181 4.05 17.22 -10.38
CA PRO A 181 3.85 18.62 -9.96
C PRO A 181 3.65 18.79 -8.45
N GLN A 182 2.89 17.91 -7.85
CA GLN A 182 2.62 17.87 -6.42
C GLN A 182 3.89 17.67 -5.58
N ALA A 183 4.79 16.77 -5.99
CA ALA A 183 6.06 16.54 -5.30
C ALA A 183 7.00 17.74 -5.45
N LEU A 184 7.02 18.39 -6.62
CA LEU A 184 7.77 19.63 -6.84
C LEU A 184 7.26 20.75 -5.90
N ALA A 185 5.94 20.89 -5.76
CA ALA A 185 5.32 21.87 -4.86
C ALA A 185 5.69 21.57 -3.38
N HIS A 186 5.59 20.33 -2.95
CA HIS A 186 5.98 19.92 -1.59
C HIS A 186 7.44 20.21 -1.26
N CYS A 187 8.32 20.03 -2.26
CA CYS A 187 9.77 20.23 -2.10
C CYS A 187 10.23 21.64 -2.44
N GLN A 188 9.33 22.55 -2.80
CA GLN A 188 9.68 23.87 -3.35
C GLN A 188 10.67 24.66 -2.48
N ASN A 189 10.42 24.74 -1.17
CA ASN A 189 11.28 25.47 -0.25
C ASN A 189 12.70 24.87 -0.17
N TRP A 190 12.78 23.54 -0.15
CA TRP A 190 14.05 22.85 -0.15
C TRP A 190 14.81 23.03 -1.47
N LEU A 191 14.11 22.91 -2.60
CA LEU A 191 14.67 23.08 -3.93
C LEU A 191 15.16 24.53 -4.15
N ASN A 192 14.41 25.53 -3.72
CA ASN A 192 14.81 26.94 -3.78
C ASN A 192 16.08 27.23 -2.99
N LYS A 193 16.25 26.54 -1.85
CA LYS A 193 17.41 26.72 -0.99
C LYS A 193 18.68 26.02 -1.48
N HIS A 194 18.55 24.81 -2.04
CA HIS A 194 19.68 23.94 -2.34
C HIS A 194 19.98 23.80 -3.84
N LEU A 195 19.00 24.06 -4.68
CA LEU A 195 19.06 23.94 -6.14
C LEU A 195 18.29 25.10 -6.81
N PRO A 196 18.64 26.39 -6.52
CA PRO A 196 17.84 27.54 -6.97
C PRO A 196 17.77 27.65 -8.50
N ASP A 197 18.86 27.35 -9.20
CA ASP A 197 19.00 27.55 -10.65
C ASP A 197 18.71 26.30 -11.47
N VAL A 198 18.31 25.20 -10.83
CA VAL A 198 18.06 23.93 -11.50
C VAL A 198 16.64 23.90 -12.06
N GLU A 199 16.51 23.49 -13.33
CA GLU A 199 15.23 23.34 -14.00
C GLU A 199 14.32 22.33 -13.28
N ARG A 200 13.02 22.64 -13.20
CA ARG A 200 12.00 21.76 -12.61
C ARG A 200 11.07 21.29 -13.70
N ARG A 201 11.13 19.99 -14.02
CA ARG A 201 10.33 19.35 -15.07
C ARG A 201 9.23 18.51 -14.45
N ALA A 202 7.99 18.86 -14.76
CA ALA A 202 6.83 18.06 -14.36
C ALA A 202 6.74 16.80 -15.23
N VAL A 203 6.49 15.65 -14.55
CA VAL A 203 6.22 14.34 -15.17
C VAL A 203 4.92 13.78 -14.61
N SER A 204 4.35 12.78 -15.28
CA SER A 204 3.03 12.23 -14.92
C SER A 204 3.01 11.55 -13.54
N SER A 205 4.16 11.05 -13.07
CA SER A 205 4.30 10.45 -11.74
C SER A 205 5.75 10.47 -11.26
N ASN A 206 5.97 10.39 -9.93
CA ASN A 206 7.32 10.23 -9.37
C ASN A 206 7.97 8.91 -9.81
N ALA A 207 7.17 7.87 -10.03
CA ALA A 207 7.65 6.59 -10.54
C ALA A 207 8.19 6.72 -11.99
N GLU A 208 7.53 7.51 -12.84
CA GLU A 208 8.02 7.84 -14.18
C GLU A 208 9.33 8.63 -14.10
N GLY A 209 9.37 9.71 -13.32
CA GLY A 209 10.58 10.52 -13.12
C GLY A 209 11.77 9.70 -12.61
N SER A 210 11.52 8.65 -11.83
CA SER A 210 12.56 7.74 -11.35
C SER A 210 13.08 6.77 -12.41
N ARG A 211 12.31 6.48 -13.47
CA ARG A 211 12.70 5.59 -14.59
C ARG A 211 13.50 6.33 -15.65
N ASP A 212 13.19 7.59 -15.90
CA ASP A 212 13.86 8.43 -16.92
C ASP A 212 15.22 8.97 -16.44
N ARG A 213 16.00 8.13 -15.76
CA ARG A 213 17.35 8.46 -15.31
C ARG A 213 18.34 8.39 -16.47
N LYS A 214 18.18 9.24 -17.45
CA LYS A 214 19.26 9.59 -18.37
C LYS A 214 20.04 10.75 -17.76
N SER A 215 21.19 10.47 -17.26
CA SER A 215 22.24 11.42 -16.96
C SER A 215 23.56 10.73 -17.06
#